data_47f7715f40b42ff99bee8985e5db3f25
#
_entry.id   47f7715f40b42ff99bee8985e5db3f25
#
_cell.length_a   1.000
_cell.length_b   1.000
_cell.length_c   1.000
_cell.angle_alpha   90.00
_cell.angle_beta   90.00
_cell.angle_gamma   90.00
#
_symmetry.space_group_name_H-M   'P 1'
#
loop_
_entity.id
_entity.type
_entity.pdbx_description
1 polymer ?
#
loop_
_entity_poly.entity_id
_entity_poly.type
_entity_poly.pdbx_seq_one_letter_code
_entity_poly.pdbx_strand_id
1 'polypeptide(L)'
;MDFNGRFTQVISDLVEQVLPSLVVVRGHRYGAGAGIIWDASGLILTNSHVVGRRTPTVVLQDDGEYEARLVARDPDVDLALLTIEATGLSSLKAAASSPRVGEMVFAFGHPWGQRNTVTRGIVSALVSAQNRRGDRLPVVRSDTPLAPGNSGGPLVNARGEVVGVNAMIVGGDQSVSIAASAVSDFVKKAVKKPEPTLADVI
;
A
#
# COMPACT_ATOMS: atom_id res chain seq x y z
N MET A 1 -0.32 21.22 28.71
CA MET A 1 0.23 20.61 27.48
C MET A 1 -0.07 21.56 26.34
N ASP A 2 0.91 22.09 25.67
CA ASP A 2 0.70 23.04 24.59
C ASP A 2 0.18 22.34 23.32
N PHE A 3 -0.30 23.11 22.34
CA PHE A 3 -0.82 22.58 21.08
C PHE A 3 0.21 21.74 20.32
N ASN A 4 1.48 22.20 20.30
CA ASN A 4 2.57 21.52 19.59
C ASN A 4 2.88 20.16 20.20
N GLY A 5 2.91 20.05 21.52
CA GLY A 5 3.14 18.79 22.21
C GLY A 5 2.04 17.76 21.94
N ARG A 6 0.78 18.20 21.93
CA ARG A 6 -0.35 17.32 21.59
C ARG A 6 -0.32 16.87 20.14
N PHE A 7 -0.03 17.77 19.21
CA PHE A 7 0.04 17.46 17.78
C PHE A 7 1.15 16.44 17.48
N THR A 8 2.34 16.64 18.07
CA THR A 8 3.47 15.71 17.94
C THR A 8 3.09 14.32 18.47
N GLN A 9 2.46 14.26 19.65
CA GLN A 9 2.06 12.98 20.24
C GLN A 9 1.08 12.23 19.35
N VAL A 10 0.05 12.90 18.84
CA VAL A 10 -0.96 12.27 17.95
C VAL A 10 -0.31 11.70 16.68
N ILE A 11 0.69 12.38 16.11
CA ILE A 11 1.40 11.85 14.94
C ILE A 11 2.27 10.65 15.32
N SER A 12 2.96 10.69 16.46
CA SER A 12 3.78 9.56 16.93
C SER A 12 2.90 8.33 17.18
N ASP A 13 1.75 8.50 17.85
CA ASP A 13 0.80 7.42 18.11
C ASP A 13 0.25 6.83 16.79
N LEU A 14 -0.03 7.68 15.78
CA LEU A 14 -0.43 7.23 14.45
C LEU A 14 0.66 6.37 13.79
N VAL A 15 1.91 6.80 13.88
CA VAL A 15 3.05 6.04 13.32
C VAL A 15 3.18 4.68 14.02
N GLU A 16 3.11 4.63 15.34
CA GLU A 16 3.15 3.39 16.11
C GLU A 16 1.98 2.45 15.75
N GLN A 17 0.80 2.98 15.47
CA GLN A 17 -0.36 2.20 15.03
C GLN A 17 -0.17 1.59 13.64
N VAL A 18 0.45 2.32 12.70
CA VAL A 18 0.55 1.91 11.28
C VAL A 18 1.74 1.00 11.02
N LEU A 19 2.89 1.24 11.66
CA LEU A 19 4.13 0.52 11.39
C LEU A 19 4.02 -1.00 11.47
N PRO A 20 3.30 -1.61 12.43
CA PRO A 20 3.18 -3.08 12.49
C PRO A 20 2.55 -3.71 11.25
N SER A 21 1.82 -2.92 10.45
CA SER A 21 1.16 -3.38 9.22
C SER A 21 1.98 -3.08 7.94
N LEU A 22 3.11 -2.39 8.08
CA LEU A 22 4.00 -2.05 6.96
C LEU A 22 5.04 -3.16 6.79
N VAL A 23 5.21 -3.66 5.55
CA VAL A 23 6.18 -4.71 5.24
C VAL A 23 7.08 -4.32 4.08
N VAL A 24 8.28 -4.92 4.02
CA VAL A 24 9.14 -4.85 2.84
C VAL A 24 8.74 -5.96 1.88
N VAL A 25 8.59 -5.66 0.60
CA VAL A 25 8.34 -6.64 -0.46
C VAL A 25 9.55 -6.67 -1.40
N ARG A 26 10.27 -7.79 -1.43
CA ARG A 26 11.41 -8.05 -2.31
C ARG A 26 10.95 -8.91 -3.49
N GLY A 27 10.55 -8.27 -4.59
CA GLY A 27 10.07 -8.96 -5.81
C GLY A 27 11.10 -8.99 -6.94
N HIS A 28 12.15 -8.18 -6.86
CA HIS A 28 13.21 -8.04 -7.86
C HIS A 28 14.59 -8.34 -7.30
N ARG A 29 15.55 -8.68 -8.21
CA ARG A 29 16.93 -9.02 -7.80
C ARG A 29 17.65 -7.88 -7.06
N TYR A 30 17.33 -6.62 -7.41
CA TYR A 30 18.02 -5.42 -6.93
C TYR A 30 17.06 -4.32 -6.48
N GLY A 31 15.81 -4.65 -6.18
CA GLY A 31 14.82 -3.67 -5.76
C GLY A 31 13.82 -4.25 -4.77
N ALA A 32 13.41 -3.40 -3.85
CA ALA A 32 12.34 -3.68 -2.91
C ALA A 32 11.33 -2.52 -2.95
N GLY A 33 10.11 -2.83 -2.63
CA GLY A 33 9.07 -1.87 -2.35
C GLY A 33 8.48 -2.10 -0.97
N ALA A 34 7.41 -1.42 -0.69
CA ALA A 34 6.62 -1.61 0.50
C ALA A 34 5.39 -2.48 0.22
N GLY A 35 4.76 -2.95 1.27
CA GLY A 35 3.46 -3.62 1.24
C GLY A 35 2.68 -3.34 2.51
N ILE A 36 1.42 -3.70 2.48
CA ILE A 36 0.47 -3.50 3.56
C ILE A 36 -0.07 -4.86 3.98
N ILE A 37 0.01 -5.21 5.25
CA ILE A 37 -0.75 -6.33 5.79
C ILE A 37 -2.23 -5.94 5.71
N TRP A 38 -2.93 -6.56 4.77
CA TRP A 38 -4.33 -6.26 4.48
C TRP A 38 -5.30 -7.05 5.35
N ASP A 39 -4.87 -8.23 5.74
CA ASP A 39 -5.64 -9.14 6.57
C ASP A 39 -4.73 -9.88 7.56
N ALA A 40 -5.24 -10.16 8.76
CA ALA A 40 -4.48 -10.81 9.83
C ALA A 40 -4.07 -12.28 9.52
N SER A 41 -4.61 -12.87 8.48
CA SER A 41 -4.27 -14.23 8.00
C SER A 41 -3.10 -14.28 7.02
N GLY A 42 -2.39 -13.16 6.81
CA GLY A 42 -1.19 -13.13 5.96
C GLY A 42 -1.43 -12.61 4.55
N LEU A 43 -2.54 -11.92 4.30
CA LEU A 43 -2.78 -11.28 3.01
C LEU A 43 -2.04 -9.96 2.93
N ILE A 44 -1.20 -9.79 1.91
CA ILE A 44 -0.33 -8.63 1.70
C ILE A 44 -0.69 -7.93 0.40
N LEU A 45 -0.98 -6.64 0.48
CA LEU A 45 -1.24 -5.79 -0.67
C LEU A 45 0.02 -5.00 -1.03
N THR A 46 0.33 -4.89 -2.32
CA THR A 46 1.44 -4.09 -2.86
C THR A 46 1.14 -3.64 -4.28
N ASN A 47 2.06 -2.92 -4.93
CA ASN A 47 1.93 -2.62 -6.35
C ASN A 47 2.36 -3.81 -7.23
N SER A 48 1.73 -3.88 -8.40
CA SER A 48 2.07 -4.87 -9.42
C SER A 48 3.52 -4.76 -9.90
N HIS A 49 4.03 -3.53 -10.06
CA HIS A 49 5.41 -3.31 -10.50
C HIS A 49 6.46 -3.67 -9.43
N VAL A 50 6.09 -3.76 -8.15
CA VAL A 50 6.98 -4.22 -7.06
C VAL A 50 7.20 -5.73 -7.15
N VAL A 51 6.19 -6.48 -7.62
CA VAL A 51 6.26 -7.94 -7.77
C VAL A 51 6.93 -8.30 -9.10
N GLY A 52 8.14 -8.80 -9.04
CA GLY A 52 8.90 -9.25 -10.21
C GLY A 52 8.43 -10.59 -10.78
N ARG A 53 9.35 -11.28 -11.49
CA ARG A 53 9.14 -12.63 -12.04
C ARG A 53 9.53 -13.77 -11.09
N ARG A 54 10.18 -13.44 -9.98
CA ARG A 54 10.60 -14.40 -8.96
C ARG A 54 9.54 -14.48 -7.87
N THR A 55 9.55 -15.57 -7.11
CA THR A 55 8.80 -15.67 -5.87
C THR A 55 9.19 -14.50 -4.96
N PRO A 56 8.25 -13.63 -4.59
CA PRO A 56 8.56 -12.49 -3.73
C PRO A 56 8.81 -12.96 -2.30
N THR A 57 9.66 -12.22 -1.58
CA THR A 57 9.86 -12.36 -0.14
C THR A 57 9.23 -11.17 0.57
N VAL A 58 8.46 -11.42 1.60
CA VAL A 58 7.90 -10.40 2.49
C VAL A 58 8.68 -10.40 3.80
N VAL A 59 9.12 -9.21 4.23
CA VAL A 59 9.81 -9.02 5.52
C VAL A 59 8.93 -8.22 6.44
N LEU A 60 8.59 -8.79 7.58
CA LEU A 60 7.77 -8.16 8.62
C LEU A 60 8.60 -7.18 9.48
N GLN A 61 7.95 -6.51 10.43
CA GLN A 61 8.61 -5.55 11.33
C GLN A 61 9.60 -6.20 12.31
N ASP A 62 9.38 -7.44 12.68
CA ASP A 62 10.25 -8.27 13.54
C ASP A 62 11.40 -8.95 12.80
N ASP A 63 11.63 -8.54 11.53
CA ASP A 63 12.62 -9.13 10.62
C ASP A 63 12.30 -10.57 10.17
N GLY A 64 11.12 -11.10 10.48
CA GLY A 64 10.63 -12.37 9.95
C GLY A 64 10.51 -12.32 8.43
N GLU A 65 11.20 -13.21 7.72
CA GLU A 65 11.17 -13.34 6.27
C GLU A 65 10.29 -14.50 5.83
N TYR A 66 9.34 -14.22 4.93
CA TYR A 66 8.37 -15.19 4.43
C TYR A 66 8.41 -15.24 2.91
N GLU A 67 8.48 -16.44 2.35
CA GLU A 67 8.19 -16.64 0.94
C GLU A 67 6.70 -16.36 0.69
N ALA A 68 6.40 -15.52 -0.30
CA ALA A 68 5.04 -15.13 -0.56
C ALA A 68 4.53 -15.73 -1.87
N ARG A 69 3.27 -16.21 -1.87
CA ARG A 69 2.57 -16.65 -3.07
C ARG A 69 1.74 -15.53 -3.66
N LEU A 70 1.74 -15.42 -4.98
CA LEU A 70 0.89 -14.48 -5.70
C LEU A 70 -0.56 -15.00 -5.73
N VAL A 71 -1.48 -14.25 -5.14
CA VAL A 71 -2.92 -14.52 -5.16
C VAL A 71 -3.56 -13.88 -6.40
N ALA A 72 -3.24 -12.60 -6.65
CA ALA A 72 -3.75 -11.87 -7.79
C ALA A 72 -2.79 -10.75 -8.20
N ARG A 73 -2.80 -10.40 -9.48
CA ARG A 73 -2.03 -9.30 -10.04
C ARG A 73 -2.81 -8.63 -11.16
N ASP A 74 -2.90 -7.31 -11.11
CA ASP A 74 -3.47 -6.51 -12.20
C ASP A 74 -2.49 -5.36 -12.54
N PRO A 75 -1.72 -5.50 -13.63
CA PRO A 75 -0.79 -4.46 -14.07
C PRO A 75 -1.48 -3.19 -14.57
N ASP A 76 -2.76 -3.22 -14.93
CA ASP A 76 -3.47 -2.06 -15.45
C ASP A 76 -3.90 -1.11 -14.33
N VAL A 77 -4.20 -1.66 -13.15
CA VAL A 77 -4.44 -0.87 -11.92
C VAL A 77 -3.21 -0.79 -11.03
N ASP A 78 -2.11 -1.44 -11.43
CA ASP A 78 -0.84 -1.52 -10.70
C ASP A 78 -0.97 -2.05 -9.26
N LEU A 79 -1.78 -3.10 -9.07
CA LEU A 79 -1.96 -3.78 -7.78
C LEU A 79 -1.57 -5.25 -7.86
N ALA A 80 -1.05 -5.76 -6.76
CA ALA A 80 -0.81 -7.18 -6.52
C ALA A 80 -1.21 -7.57 -5.10
N LEU A 81 -1.75 -8.77 -4.96
CA LEU A 81 -2.14 -9.39 -3.72
C LEU A 81 -1.30 -10.65 -3.52
N LEU A 82 -0.60 -10.72 -2.41
CA LEU A 82 0.26 -11.83 -2.01
C LEU A 82 -0.32 -12.50 -0.76
N THR A 83 0.07 -13.73 -0.50
CA THR A 83 -0.19 -14.39 0.78
C THR A 83 1.10 -14.98 1.34
N ILE A 84 1.25 -14.93 2.66
CA ILE A 84 2.34 -15.54 3.42
C ILE A 84 1.79 -16.51 4.47
N GLU A 85 2.58 -17.47 4.91
CA GLU A 85 2.19 -18.42 5.96
C GLU A 85 2.45 -17.82 7.35
N ALA A 86 1.66 -16.78 7.70
CA ALA A 86 1.68 -16.12 9.00
C ALA A 86 0.26 -15.72 9.39
N THR A 87 -0.04 -15.72 10.69
CA THR A 87 -1.35 -15.37 11.23
C THR A 87 -1.22 -14.45 12.45
N GLY A 88 -2.31 -13.83 12.87
CA GLY A 88 -2.30 -12.91 14.00
C GLY A 88 -1.61 -11.58 13.71
N LEU A 89 -1.45 -11.23 12.43
CA LEU A 89 -0.78 -10.02 12.01
C LEU A 89 -1.64 -8.78 12.23
N SER A 90 -0.98 -7.66 12.54
CA SER A 90 -1.63 -6.35 12.57
C SER A 90 -1.99 -5.92 11.15
N SER A 91 -3.24 -5.62 10.87
CA SER A 91 -3.71 -5.21 9.55
C SER A 91 -4.30 -3.80 9.56
N LEU A 92 -4.19 -3.09 8.44
CA LEU A 92 -4.82 -1.79 8.25
C LEU A 92 -6.21 -1.94 7.62
N LYS A 93 -7.09 -1.01 7.96
CA LYS A 93 -8.42 -0.91 7.35
C LYS A 93 -8.44 0.16 6.26
N ALA A 94 -9.12 -0.12 5.16
CA ALA A 94 -9.44 0.90 4.18
C ALA A 94 -10.41 1.92 4.78
N ALA A 95 -10.22 3.20 4.46
CA ALA A 95 -11.17 4.24 4.81
C ALA A 95 -12.53 3.96 4.16
N ALA A 96 -13.61 4.15 4.93
CA ALA A 96 -14.98 3.92 4.44
C ALA A 96 -15.42 4.94 3.38
N SER A 97 -14.80 6.10 3.33
CA SER A 97 -15.08 7.17 2.38
C SER A 97 -13.82 7.72 1.75
N SER A 98 -13.94 8.30 0.56
CA SER A 98 -12.83 9.02 -0.07
C SER A 98 -12.37 10.18 0.80
N PRO A 99 -11.07 10.48 0.85
CA PRO A 99 -10.57 11.65 1.56
C PRO A 99 -11.04 12.93 0.88
N ARG A 100 -10.95 14.05 1.57
CA ARG A 100 -11.28 15.37 1.01
C ARG A 100 -10.02 16.11 0.60
N VAL A 101 -10.08 16.94 -0.43
CA VAL A 101 -9.01 17.88 -0.77
C VAL A 101 -8.71 18.76 0.45
N GLY A 102 -7.41 18.91 0.77
CA GLY A 102 -6.92 19.59 1.97
C GLY A 102 -6.81 18.69 3.21
N GLU A 103 -7.31 17.46 3.18
CA GLU A 103 -7.15 16.50 4.28
C GLU A 103 -5.68 16.06 4.42
N MET A 104 -5.18 16.05 5.66
CA MET A 104 -3.83 15.62 5.96
C MET A 104 -3.69 14.11 5.74
N VAL A 105 -2.60 13.72 5.07
CA VAL A 105 -2.27 12.32 4.78
C VAL A 105 -0.81 12.02 5.08
N PHE A 106 -0.54 10.75 5.35
CA PHE A 106 0.79 10.23 5.70
C PHE A 106 1.13 9.05 4.80
N ALA A 107 2.26 9.12 4.10
CA ALA A 107 2.75 8.04 3.28
C ALA A 107 3.83 7.26 4.05
N PHE A 108 3.67 5.94 4.09
CA PHE A 108 4.61 5.03 4.72
C PHE A 108 5.31 4.17 3.67
N GLY A 109 6.57 3.82 3.93
CA GLY A 109 7.33 2.97 3.04
C GLY A 109 8.79 2.80 3.48
N HIS A 110 9.62 2.34 2.53
CA HIS A 110 11.03 2.02 2.75
C HIS A 110 11.91 2.68 1.68
N PRO A 111 11.89 4.05 1.58
CA PRO A 111 12.60 4.75 0.52
C PRO A 111 14.10 4.43 0.58
N TRP A 112 14.67 4.08 -0.58
CA TRP A 112 16.09 3.74 -0.74
C TRP A 112 16.57 2.61 0.18
N GLY A 113 15.65 1.74 0.65
CA GLY A 113 15.93 0.68 1.62
C GLY A 113 15.95 1.16 3.08
N GLN A 114 15.76 2.45 3.35
CA GLN A 114 15.60 2.96 4.70
C GLN A 114 14.22 2.55 5.24
N ARG A 115 14.22 1.66 6.22
CA ARG A 115 12.97 1.11 6.77
C ARG A 115 12.18 2.14 7.57
N ASN A 116 10.86 1.95 7.58
CA ASN A 116 9.93 2.64 8.48
C ASN A 116 9.93 4.17 8.32
N THR A 117 10.05 4.64 7.07
CA THR A 117 9.98 6.07 6.78
C THR A 117 8.53 6.50 6.64
N VAL A 118 8.21 7.63 7.25
CA VAL A 118 6.92 8.32 7.09
C VAL A 118 7.16 9.74 6.56
N THR A 119 6.34 10.13 5.58
CA THR A 119 6.25 11.50 5.09
C THR A 119 4.82 11.98 5.20
N ARG A 120 4.60 13.29 5.30
CA ARG A 120 3.26 13.88 5.43
C ARG A 120 3.01 14.92 4.35
N GLY A 121 1.75 15.10 4.02
CA GLY A 121 1.26 16.14 3.12
C GLY A 121 -0.24 16.27 3.24
N ILE A 122 -0.85 16.87 2.21
CA ILE A 122 -2.30 17.00 2.10
C ILE A 122 -2.78 16.41 0.78
N VAL A 123 -4.03 16.02 0.72
CA VAL A 123 -4.70 15.66 -0.53
C VAL A 123 -4.81 16.90 -1.40
N SER A 124 -4.12 16.93 -2.53
CA SER A 124 -4.13 18.03 -3.50
C SER A 124 -5.31 17.93 -4.47
N ALA A 125 -5.66 16.70 -4.89
CA ALA A 125 -6.78 16.44 -5.78
C ALA A 125 -7.25 14.99 -5.70
N LEU A 126 -8.52 14.76 -6.02
CA LEU A 126 -9.07 13.45 -6.32
C LEU A 126 -9.30 13.39 -7.83
N VAL A 127 -8.63 12.49 -8.51
CA VAL A 127 -8.68 12.41 -9.98
C VAL A 127 -9.04 11.00 -10.43
N SER A 128 -9.55 10.93 -11.65
CA SER A 128 -9.76 9.67 -12.35
C SER A 128 -8.72 9.56 -13.46
N ALA A 129 -7.66 8.78 -13.20
CA ALA A 129 -6.68 8.44 -14.22
C ALA A 129 -7.26 7.43 -15.22
N GLN A 130 -6.70 7.36 -16.42
CA GLN A 130 -6.98 6.24 -17.33
C GLN A 130 -5.91 5.17 -17.15
N ASN A 131 -6.34 3.92 -16.98
CA ASN A 131 -5.44 2.78 -17.01
C ASN A 131 -5.09 2.43 -18.48
N ARG A 132 -4.23 1.42 -18.68
CA ARG A 132 -3.81 0.99 -20.04
C ARG A 132 -4.95 0.47 -20.90
N ARG A 133 -6.05 0.03 -20.30
CA ARG A 133 -7.27 -0.43 -21.00
C ARG A 133 -8.24 0.70 -21.34
N GLY A 134 -7.93 1.94 -20.88
CA GLY A 134 -8.82 3.08 -21.02
C GLY A 134 -9.89 3.19 -19.93
N ASP A 135 -9.90 2.29 -18.93
CA ASP A 135 -10.84 2.35 -17.82
C ASP A 135 -10.46 3.47 -16.85
N ARG A 136 -11.44 3.99 -16.16
CA ARG A 136 -11.24 5.00 -15.12
C ARG A 136 -10.71 4.36 -13.84
N LEU A 137 -9.53 4.82 -13.39
CA LEU A 137 -8.90 4.42 -12.14
C LEU A 137 -8.93 5.61 -11.17
N PRO A 138 -9.69 5.54 -10.07
CA PRO A 138 -9.67 6.59 -9.06
C PRO A 138 -8.31 6.61 -8.35
N VAL A 139 -7.71 7.80 -8.28
CA VAL A 139 -6.43 8.04 -7.61
C VAL A 139 -6.50 9.27 -6.70
N VAL A 140 -5.69 9.24 -5.66
CA VAL A 140 -5.46 10.36 -4.73
C VAL A 140 -4.15 11.02 -5.13
N ARG A 141 -4.18 12.32 -5.43
CA ARG A 141 -2.98 13.14 -5.58
C ARG A 141 -2.69 13.86 -4.27
N SER A 142 -1.44 13.91 -3.88
CA SER A 142 -0.99 14.62 -2.69
C SER A 142 0.38 15.27 -2.93
N ASP A 143 0.76 16.20 -2.09
CA ASP A 143 2.10 16.79 -2.02
C ASP A 143 3.03 16.03 -1.07
N THR A 144 2.62 14.83 -0.64
CA THR A 144 3.40 13.97 0.24
C THR A 144 4.66 13.49 -0.51
N PRO A 145 5.89 13.76 -0.01
CA PRO A 145 7.10 13.29 -0.66
C PRO A 145 7.16 11.77 -0.75
N LEU A 146 7.38 11.24 -1.95
CA LEU A 146 7.64 9.82 -2.20
C LEU A 146 9.02 9.63 -2.82
N ALA A 147 9.56 8.42 -2.70
CA ALA A 147 10.79 7.99 -3.34
C ALA A 147 10.71 6.50 -3.70
N PRO A 148 11.61 5.97 -4.55
CA PRO A 148 11.71 4.53 -4.81
C PRO A 148 11.83 3.74 -3.51
N GLY A 149 10.91 2.79 -3.31
CA GLY A 149 10.75 2.04 -2.06
C GLY A 149 9.48 2.39 -1.28
N ASN A 150 8.80 3.51 -1.59
CA ASN A 150 7.48 3.81 -1.03
C ASN A 150 6.34 3.11 -1.80
N SER A 151 6.60 2.67 -3.04
CA SER A 151 5.61 1.95 -3.85
C SER A 151 5.08 0.73 -3.13
N GLY A 152 3.77 0.56 -3.11
CA GLY A 152 3.04 -0.51 -2.42
C GLY A 152 2.74 -0.23 -0.96
N GLY A 153 3.34 0.79 -0.35
CA GLY A 153 3.04 1.21 1.01
C GLY A 153 1.74 2.01 1.12
N PRO A 154 1.18 2.16 2.33
CA PRO A 154 -0.07 2.85 2.53
C PRO A 154 0.10 4.38 2.49
N LEU A 155 -0.91 5.05 1.91
CA LEU A 155 -1.26 6.44 2.20
C LEU A 155 -2.42 6.39 3.19
N VAL A 156 -2.23 6.91 4.41
CA VAL A 156 -3.27 6.88 5.44
C VAL A 156 -3.74 8.29 5.83
N ASN A 157 -4.96 8.38 6.34
CA ASN A 157 -5.48 9.60 6.96
C ASN A 157 -5.01 9.70 8.43
N ALA A 158 -5.42 10.77 9.12
CA ALA A 158 -5.06 10.99 10.53
C ALA A 158 -5.70 9.98 11.52
N ARG A 159 -6.55 9.06 11.05
CA ARG A 159 -7.10 7.94 11.84
C ARG A 159 -6.36 6.63 11.60
N GLY A 160 -5.31 6.61 10.77
CA GLY A 160 -4.60 5.39 10.39
C GLY A 160 -5.35 4.51 9.38
N GLU A 161 -6.41 5.03 8.75
CA GLU A 161 -7.15 4.31 7.73
C GLU A 161 -6.51 4.52 6.36
N VAL A 162 -6.40 3.47 5.56
CA VAL A 162 -5.82 3.52 4.21
C VAL A 162 -6.76 4.28 3.27
N VAL A 163 -6.30 5.43 2.76
CA VAL A 163 -6.99 6.21 1.71
C VAL A 163 -6.44 5.92 0.32
N GLY A 164 -5.25 5.29 0.24
CA GLY A 164 -4.66 4.87 -1.03
C GLY A 164 -3.41 4.01 -0.84
N VAL A 165 -2.91 3.47 -1.96
CA VAL A 165 -1.62 2.74 -2.05
C VAL A 165 -0.66 3.59 -2.87
N ASN A 166 0.49 3.93 -2.30
CA ASN A 166 1.51 4.75 -2.94
C ASN A 166 2.02 4.07 -4.21
N ALA A 167 2.01 4.77 -5.34
CA ALA A 167 2.38 4.19 -6.63
C ALA A 167 3.51 4.93 -7.33
N MET A 168 3.39 6.24 -7.55
CA MET A 168 4.34 6.99 -8.36
C MET A 168 4.39 8.48 -8.02
N ILE A 169 5.37 9.17 -8.60
CA ILE A 169 5.50 10.63 -8.61
C ILE A 169 5.18 11.12 -10.02
N VAL A 170 4.43 12.21 -10.13
CA VAL A 170 4.08 12.86 -11.41
C VAL A 170 4.49 14.33 -11.34
N GLY A 171 5.18 14.82 -12.37
CA GLY A 171 5.60 16.22 -12.46
C GLY A 171 6.69 16.65 -11.47
N GLY A 172 7.29 15.69 -10.74
CA GLY A 172 8.40 15.93 -9.82
C GLY A 172 7.99 16.35 -8.40
N ASP A 173 6.76 16.80 -8.19
CA ASP A 173 6.26 17.34 -6.90
C ASP A 173 4.93 16.76 -6.44
N GLN A 174 4.26 16.00 -7.29
CA GLN A 174 2.95 15.41 -6.97
C GLN A 174 3.05 13.90 -6.86
N SER A 175 2.62 13.39 -5.73
CA SER A 175 2.49 11.96 -5.48
C SER A 175 1.13 11.45 -5.90
N VAL A 176 1.11 10.25 -6.47
CA VAL A 176 -0.12 9.57 -6.89
C VAL A 176 -0.22 8.26 -6.14
N SER A 177 -1.36 8.07 -5.49
CA SER A 177 -1.72 6.83 -4.81
C SER A 177 -3.02 6.28 -5.40
N ILE A 178 -3.09 4.96 -5.60
CA ILE A 178 -4.30 4.27 -6.04
C ILE A 178 -5.33 4.37 -4.93
N ALA A 179 -6.51 4.93 -5.21
CA ALA A 179 -7.51 5.19 -4.17
C ALA A 179 -8.01 3.89 -3.50
N ALA A 180 -8.31 3.96 -2.20
CA ALA A 180 -8.77 2.82 -1.41
C ALA A 180 -10.03 2.15 -1.96
N SER A 181 -10.89 2.86 -2.69
CA SER A 181 -12.04 2.28 -3.39
C SER A 181 -11.62 1.28 -4.47
N ALA A 182 -10.65 1.67 -5.34
CA ALA A 182 -10.12 0.79 -6.37
C ALA A 182 -9.37 -0.41 -5.77
N VAL A 183 -8.64 -0.17 -4.68
CA VAL A 183 -7.97 -1.24 -3.91
C VAL A 183 -8.99 -2.25 -3.37
N SER A 184 -10.05 -1.77 -2.73
CA SER A 184 -11.11 -2.63 -2.17
C SER A 184 -11.80 -3.46 -3.25
N ASP A 185 -12.04 -2.87 -4.43
CA ASP A 185 -12.64 -3.58 -5.54
C ASP A 185 -11.71 -4.65 -6.11
N PHE A 186 -10.42 -4.36 -6.22
CA PHE A 186 -9.40 -5.33 -6.64
C PHE A 186 -9.33 -6.50 -5.66
N VAL A 187 -9.21 -6.24 -4.36
CA VAL A 187 -9.13 -7.30 -3.34
C VAL A 187 -10.40 -8.15 -3.31
N LYS A 188 -11.59 -7.54 -3.36
CA LYS A 188 -12.86 -8.28 -3.41
C LYS A 188 -12.95 -9.21 -4.61
N LYS A 189 -12.47 -8.77 -5.78
CA LYS A 189 -12.44 -9.61 -7.00
C LYS A 189 -11.43 -10.75 -6.87
N ALA A 190 -10.26 -10.47 -6.29
CA ALA A 190 -9.19 -11.45 -6.11
C ALA A 190 -9.60 -12.60 -5.17
N VAL A 191 -10.20 -12.25 -4.02
CA VAL A 191 -10.60 -13.23 -3.00
C VAL A 191 -11.85 -14.03 -3.41
N LYS A 192 -12.73 -13.46 -4.26
CA LYS A 192 -13.93 -14.16 -4.77
C LYS A 192 -13.62 -15.17 -5.88
N LYS A 193 -12.45 -15.12 -6.51
CA LYS A 193 -12.04 -16.07 -7.54
C LYS A 193 -11.61 -17.36 -6.82
N PRO A 194 -12.32 -18.51 -7.00
CA PRO A 194 -11.86 -19.76 -6.42
C PRO A 194 -10.45 -20.05 -6.95
N GLU A 195 -9.60 -20.68 -6.12
CA GLU A 195 -8.30 -21.18 -6.59
C GLU A 195 -8.53 -22.01 -7.85
N PRO A 196 -7.68 -21.85 -8.90
CA PRO A 196 -7.80 -22.71 -10.09
C PRO A 196 -7.66 -24.15 -9.62
N THR A 197 -8.71 -24.93 -9.84
CA THR A 197 -8.67 -26.36 -9.57
C THR A 197 -7.70 -27.02 -10.55
N LEU A 198 -7.11 -28.15 -10.16
CA LEU A 198 -6.22 -28.95 -11.03
C LEU A 198 -6.84 -29.27 -12.42
N ALA A 199 -8.16 -29.11 -12.57
CA ALA A 199 -8.89 -29.29 -13.83
C ALA A 199 -8.71 -28.11 -14.80
N ASP A 200 -8.23 -26.93 -14.35
CA ASP A 200 -8.02 -25.75 -15.19
C ASP A 200 -6.61 -25.69 -15.81
N VAL A 201 -5.77 -26.70 -15.55
CA VAL A 201 -4.34 -26.78 -15.96
C VAL A 201 -4.08 -27.92 -16.97
N ILE A 202 -5.13 -28.62 -17.47
CA ILE A 202 -5.00 -29.70 -18.46
C ILE A 202 -5.48 -29.23 -19.82
#